data_f1ab37c1d0c33b834e66506b1dc7a8b5
#
_entry.id   f1ab37c1d0c33b834e66506b1dc7a8b5
#
_cell.length_a   1.000
_cell.length_b   1.000
_cell.length_c   1.000
_cell.angle_alpha   90.00
_cell.angle_beta   90.00
_cell.angle_gamma   90.00
#
_symmetry.space_group_name_H-M   'P 1'
#
loop_
_entity.id
_entity.type
_entity.pdbx_description
1 polymer ?
#
loop_
_entity_poly.entity_id
_entity_poly.type
_entity_poly.pdbx_seq_one_letter_code
_entity_poly.pdbx_strand_id
1 'polypeptide(L)'
;MDPIIADIIVNASAIGVVEITKQIIKWGYKEFNIPKEHLNENPPQDVILNILRDYQNYADGDVVRDMFNNILHASLDKRKVNDVHRAFVDIAKQLSPLDAKILMELKNPTTLLHCSRKTNSQADSIPILDIYITNQHPEYSRDISMSIGNLERLGIIYIPTRNFGTVRMRGNSSLVEQFRRTDYFKSAYIDVPSSSIDIASYKAYITEFGLSFRQMACGISPANY
;
A
#
# COMPACT_ATOMS: atom_id res chain seq x y z
N MET A 1 -11.58 12.21 17.03
CA MET A 1 -10.83 11.20 17.85
C MET A 1 -11.74 10.72 18.95
N ASP A 2 -11.85 9.39 19.13
CA ASP A 2 -12.58 8.85 20.29
C ASP A 2 -11.96 9.41 21.57
N PRO A 3 -12.77 10.01 22.49
CA PRO A 3 -12.27 10.61 23.72
C PRO A 3 -11.48 9.62 24.60
N ILE A 4 -11.86 8.35 24.57
CA ILE A 4 -11.19 7.30 25.36
C ILE A 4 -9.78 7.03 24.83
N ILE A 5 -9.61 6.93 23.50
CA ILE A 5 -8.28 6.78 22.89
C ILE A 5 -7.41 8.00 23.16
N ALA A 6 -7.97 9.20 23.05
CA ALA A 6 -7.24 10.43 23.38
C ALA A 6 -6.75 10.43 24.83
N ASP A 7 -7.59 10.03 25.77
CA ASP A 7 -7.25 9.95 27.19
C ASP A 7 -6.17 8.87 27.46
N ILE A 8 -6.28 7.70 26.82
CA ILE A 8 -5.26 6.65 26.92
C ILE A 8 -3.90 7.14 26.39
N ILE A 9 -3.88 7.85 25.25
CA ILE A 9 -2.64 8.38 24.65
C ILE A 9 -2.00 9.43 25.56
N VAL A 10 -2.79 10.38 26.07
CA VAL A 10 -2.29 11.45 26.96
C VAL A 10 -1.70 10.87 28.24
N ASN A 11 -2.30 9.84 28.78
CA ASN A 11 -1.88 9.21 30.04
C ASN A 11 -0.86 8.08 29.84
N ALA A 12 -0.49 7.74 28.60
CA ALA A 12 0.38 6.61 28.30
C ALA A 12 1.76 6.68 28.97
N SER A 13 2.31 7.88 29.19
CA SER A 13 3.57 8.09 29.89
C SER A 13 3.48 7.87 31.41
N ALA A 14 2.29 8.01 32.00
CA ALA A 14 2.07 7.87 33.46
C ALA A 14 1.54 6.48 33.82
N ILE A 15 1.01 5.73 32.89
CA ILE A 15 0.38 4.43 33.08
C ILE A 15 1.32 3.35 32.53
N GLY A 16 1.52 2.26 33.24
CA GLY A 16 2.33 1.14 32.76
C GLY A 16 1.71 0.44 31.54
N VAL A 17 2.53 -0.18 30.70
CA VAL A 17 2.13 -0.86 29.46
C VAL A 17 0.96 -1.85 29.66
N VAL A 18 0.96 -2.58 30.77
CA VAL A 18 -0.09 -3.55 31.11
C VAL A 18 -1.45 -2.88 31.27
N GLU A 19 -1.48 -1.71 31.92
CA GLU A 19 -2.72 -0.99 32.15
C GLU A 19 -3.24 -0.34 30.86
N ILE A 20 -2.34 0.22 30.05
CA ILE A 20 -2.68 0.71 28.69
C ILE A 20 -3.32 -0.42 27.89
N THR A 21 -2.71 -1.60 27.86
CA THR A 21 -3.23 -2.75 27.12
C THR A 21 -4.63 -3.14 27.58
N LYS A 22 -4.88 -3.17 28.89
CA LYS A 22 -6.23 -3.45 29.43
C LYS A 22 -7.26 -2.43 28.99
N GLN A 23 -6.92 -1.15 29.01
CA GLN A 23 -7.82 -0.07 28.58
C GLN A 23 -8.15 -0.19 27.08
N ILE A 24 -7.16 -0.50 26.26
CA ILE A 24 -7.34 -0.74 24.82
C ILE A 24 -8.22 -1.96 24.55
N ILE A 25 -8.01 -3.06 25.28
CA ILE A 25 -8.86 -4.25 25.15
C ILE A 25 -10.32 -3.89 25.50
N LYS A 26 -10.53 -3.18 26.59
CA LYS A 26 -11.88 -2.77 27.03
C LYS A 26 -12.55 -1.83 26.03
N TRP A 27 -11.80 -0.89 25.48
CA TRP A 27 -12.29 0.02 24.44
C TRP A 27 -12.58 -0.73 23.14
N GLY A 28 -11.61 -1.50 22.62
CA GLY A 28 -11.73 -2.22 21.35
C GLY A 28 -12.83 -3.29 21.36
N TYR A 29 -13.10 -3.91 22.51
CA TYR A 29 -14.23 -4.81 22.68
C TYR A 29 -15.57 -4.13 22.31
N LYS A 30 -15.75 -2.88 22.74
CA LYS A 30 -16.95 -2.09 22.47
C LYS A 30 -16.95 -1.52 21.06
N GLU A 31 -15.85 -0.90 20.67
CA GLU A 31 -15.71 -0.17 19.40
C GLU A 31 -15.82 -1.09 18.18
N PHE A 32 -15.10 -2.22 18.23
CA PHE A 32 -15.07 -3.18 17.12
C PHE A 32 -16.13 -4.28 17.23
N ASN A 33 -16.97 -4.26 18.26
CA ASN A 33 -18.02 -5.26 18.48
C ASN A 33 -17.50 -6.70 18.37
N ILE A 34 -16.32 -6.98 18.96
CA ILE A 34 -15.70 -8.31 18.95
C ILE A 34 -16.48 -9.23 19.93
N PRO A 35 -17.00 -10.38 19.51
CA PRO A 35 -17.61 -11.33 20.44
C PRO A 35 -16.63 -11.73 21.55
N LYS A 36 -17.11 -11.81 22.80
CA LYS A 36 -16.26 -12.05 23.99
C LYS A 36 -15.39 -13.30 23.84
N GLU A 37 -15.90 -14.36 23.24
CA GLU A 37 -15.20 -15.62 22.98
C GLU A 37 -14.03 -15.45 21.98
N HIS A 38 -14.09 -14.43 21.14
CA HIS A 38 -13.05 -14.13 20.14
C HIS A 38 -12.12 -13.02 20.59
N LEU A 39 -12.39 -12.37 21.73
CA LEU A 39 -11.53 -11.31 22.25
C LEU A 39 -10.16 -11.85 22.65
N ASN A 40 -9.09 -11.29 22.09
CA ASN A 40 -7.73 -11.59 22.49
C ASN A 40 -7.35 -10.79 23.75
N GLU A 41 -7.22 -11.46 24.88
CA GLU A 41 -6.85 -10.86 26.17
C GLU A 41 -5.34 -10.59 26.30
N ASN A 42 -4.53 -11.14 25.37
CA ASN A 42 -3.07 -10.97 25.32
C ASN A 42 -2.63 -10.52 23.92
N PRO A 43 -3.07 -9.36 23.43
CA PRO A 43 -2.69 -8.85 22.13
C PRO A 43 -1.20 -8.48 22.10
N PRO A 44 -0.55 -8.44 20.91
CA PRO A 44 0.84 -8.05 20.77
C PRO A 44 1.06 -6.61 21.21
N GLN A 45 1.71 -6.45 22.37
CA GLN A 45 1.89 -5.15 23.02
C GLN A 45 2.70 -4.16 22.20
N ASP A 46 3.71 -4.64 21.46
CA ASP A 46 4.53 -3.84 20.58
C ASP A 46 3.72 -3.21 19.44
N VAL A 47 2.77 -3.96 18.87
CA VAL A 47 1.86 -3.46 17.83
C VAL A 47 0.96 -2.36 18.41
N ILE A 48 0.32 -2.62 19.56
CA ILE A 48 -0.57 -1.65 20.21
C ILE A 48 0.17 -0.35 20.54
N LEU A 49 1.32 -0.45 21.19
CA LEU A 49 2.10 0.73 21.61
C LEU A 49 2.59 1.55 20.41
N ASN A 50 2.99 0.88 19.32
CA ASN A 50 3.40 1.56 18.10
C ASN A 50 2.23 2.31 17.45
N ILE A 51 1.05 1.70 17.41
CA ILE A 51 -0.16 2.37 16.91
C ILE A 51 -0.46 3.60 17.77
N LEU A 52 -0.56 3.45 19.08
CA LEU A 52 -0.92 4.55 19.98
C LEU A 52 0.03 5.74 19.90
N ARG A 53 1.34 5.48 19.77
CA ARG A 53 2.36 6.54 19.67
C ARG A 53 2.11 7.46 18.47
N ASP A 54 1.68 6.89 17.37
CA ASP A 54 1.57 7.63 16.11
C ASP A 54 0.13 8.01 15.75
N TYR A 55 -0.86 7.43 16.45
CA TYR A 55 -2.29 7.59 16.15
C TYR A 55 -2.76 9.04 16.11
N GLN A 56 -2.23 9.88 17.01
CA GLN A 56 -2.58 11.30 17.11
C GLN A 56 -2.06 12.15 15.95
N ASN A 57 -1.08 11.62 15.18
CA ASN A 57 -0.49 12.34 14.07
C ASN A 57 -1.39 12.34 12.83
N TYR A 58 -2.47 11.56 12.84
CA TYR A 58 -3.38 11.38 11.71
C TYR A 58 -4.79 11.87 12.05
N ALA A 59 -5.39 12.65 11.17
CA ALA A 59 -6.73 13.19 11.36
C ALA A 59 -7.83 12.10 11.23
N ASP A 60 -9.04 12.41 11.69
CA ASP A 60 -10.21 11.58 11.43
C ASP A 60 -10.46 11.52 9.91
N GLY A 61 -10.68 10.31 9.39
CA GLY A 61 -10.85 10.08 7.95
C GLY A 61 -9.54 9.97 7.16
N ASP A 62 -8.38 10.04 7.83
CA ASP A 62 -7.11 9.71 7.20
C ASP A 62 -7.02 8.19 6.97
N VAL A 63 -6.68 7.78 5.75
CA VAL A 63 -6.60 6.38 5.37
C VAL A 63 -5.59 5.58 6.19
N VAL A 64 -4.49 6.21 6.62
CA VAL A 64 -3.48 5.56 7.48
C VAL A 64 -4.05 5.31 8.86
N ARG A 65 -4.87 6.22 9.37
CA ARG A 65 -5.56 6.05 10.65
C ARG A 65 -6.59 4.91 10.58
N ASP A 66 -7.30 4.79 9.48
CA ASP A 66 -8.22 3.66 9.24
C ASP A 66 -7.44 2.33 9.20
N MET A 67 -6.24 2.33 8.60
CA MET A 67 -5.34 1.17 8.64
C MET A 67 -4.91 0.82 10.05
N PHE A 68 -4.59 1.79 10.91
CA PHE A 68 -4.28 1.54 12.32
C PHE A 68 -5.46 0.92 13.06
N ASN A 69 -6.68 1.44 12.84
CA ASN A 69 -7.89 0.86 13.43
C ASN A 69 -8.08 -0.59 13.01
N ASN A 70 -7.88 -0.91 11.73
CA ASN A 70 -8.01 -2.27 11.22
C ASN A 70 -6.94 -3.21 11.80
N ILE A 71 -5.68 -2.78 11.89
CA ILE A 71 -4.58 -3.57 12.48
C ILE A 71 -4.86 -3.78 13.98
N LEU A 72 -5.32 -2.75 14.69
CA LEU A 72 -5.68 -2.85 16.09
C LEU A 72 -6.84 -3.83 16.31
N HIS A 73 -7.90 -3.71 15.50
CA HIS A 73 -9.01 -4.67 15.50
C HIS A 73 -8.51 -6.10 15.30
N ALA A 74 -7.66 -6.34 14.28
CA ALA A 74 -7.11 -7.66 14.00
C ALA A 74 -6.25 -8.19 15.16
N SER A 75 -5.51 -7.31 15.85
CA SER A 75 -4.70 -7.65 17.03
C SER A 75 -5.55 -8.09 18.22
N LEU A 76 -6.75 -7.53 18.36
CA LEU A 76 -7.69 -7.83 19.44
C LEU A 76 -8.60 -9.03 19.14
N ASP A 77 -8.62 -9.57 17.94
CA ASP A 77 -9.43 -10.72 17.54
C ASP A 77 -8.56 -11.99 17.46
N LYS A 78 -8.84 -12.99 18.30
CA LYS A 78 -8.13 -14.29 18.33
C LYS A 78 -8.09 -15.00 16.98
N ARG A 79 -9.08 -14.75 16.10
CA ARG A 79 -9.16 -15.35 14.76
C ARG A 79 -8.20 -14.75 13.76
N LYS A 80 -7.70 -13.52 14.04
CA LYS A 80 -6.90 -12.71 13.11
C LYS A 80 -5.50 -12.39 13.62
N VAL A 81 -5.27 -12.48 14.92
CA VAL A 81 -4.02 -12.02 15.55
C VAL A 81 -2.77 -12.70 15.00
N ASN A 82 -2.88 -13.95 14.57
CA ASN A 82 -1.75 -14.71 13.99
C ASN A 82 -1.33 -14.18 12.61
N ASP A 83 -2.20 -13.47 11.93
CA ASP A 83 -1.94 -12.87 10.62
C ASP A 83 -1.41 -11.43 10.74
N VAL A 84 -1.38 -10.87 11.96
CA VAL A 84 -0.85 -9.53 12.23
C VAL A 84 0.66 -9.58 12.37
N HIS A 85 1.35 -9.05 11.37
CA HIS A 85 2.80 -8.89 11.44
C HIS A 85 3.18 -7.54 12.05
N ARG A 86 4.19 -7.52 12.96
CA ARG A 86 4.65 -6.28 13.62
C ARG A 86 5.04 -5.16 12.67
N ALA A 87 5.57 -5.49 11.50
CA ALA A 87 5.94 -4.51 10.48
C ALA A 87 4.74 -3.78 9.85
N PHE A 88 3.50 -4.25 10.04
CA PHE A 88 2.34 -3.63 9.39
C PHE A 88 2.11 -2.19 9.84
N VAL A 89 2.36 -1.89 11.12
CA VAL A 89 2.26 -0.51 11.63
C VAL A 89 3.29 0.39 10.98
N ASP A 90 4.54 -0.08 10.84
CA ASP A 90 5.62 0.69 10.24
C ASP A 90 5.42 0.88 8.74
N ILE A 91 4.82 -0.09 8.06
CA ILE A 91 4.43 0.03 6.66
C ILE A 91 3.33 1.05 6.50
N ALA A 92 2.25 0.97 7.30
CA ALA A 92 1.14 1.92 7.23
C ALA A 92 1.62 3.37 7.38
N LYS A 93 2.57 3.65 8.28
CA LYS A 93 3.19 4.98 8.45
C LYS A 93 3.99 5.48 7.24
N GLN A 94 4.47 4.58 6.40
CA GLN A 94 5.28 4.90 5.23
C GLN A 94 4.43 5.04 3.95
N LEU A 95 3.12 4.80 4.04
CA LEU A 95 2.21 4.98 2.92
C LEU A 95 1.69 6.43 2.87
N SER A 96 1.72 7.02 1.69
CA SER A 96 0.92 8.20 1.40
C SER A 96 -0.56 7.81 1.20
N PRO A 97 -1.50 8.76 1.27
CA PRO A 97 -2.90 8.50 0.91
C PRO A 97 -3.06 7.91 -0.50
N LEU A 98 -2.21 8.32 -1.44
CA LEU A 98 -2.22 7.79 -2.80
C LEU A 98 -1.71 6.34 -2.85
N ASP A 99 -0.64 6.00 -2.11
CA ASP A 99 -0.15 4.63 -2.01
C ASP A 99 -1.23 3.69 -1.50
N ALA A 100 -1.90 4.10 -0.43
CA ALA A 100 -2.98 3.34 0.19
C ALA A 100 -4.16 3.16 -0.78
N LYS A 101 -4.55 4.22 -1.49
CA LYS A 101 -5.61 4.16 -2.50
C LYS A 101 -5.25 3.20 -3.63
N ILE A 102 -4.03 3.31 -4.18
CA ILE A 102 -3.55 2.41 -5.24
C ILE A 102 -3.56 0.97 -4.72
N LEU A 103 -3.03 0.72 -3.52
CA LEU A 103 -3.01 -0.62 -2.94
C LEU A 103 -4.41 -1.23 -2.81
N MET A 104 -5.40 -0.44 -2.40
CA MET A 104 -6.79 -0.93 -2.28
C MET A 104 -7.41 -1.30 -3.62
N GLU A 105 -7.06 -0.58 -4.69
CA GLU A 105 -7.60 -0.77 -6.04
C GLU A 105 -6.82 -1.79 -6.88
N LEU A 106 -5.60 -2.16 -6.46
CA LEU A 106 -4.69 -3.00 -7.23
C LEU A 106 -5.27 -4.40 -7.46
N LYS A 107 -5.32 -4.82 -8.72
CA LYS A 107 -5.64 -6.20 -9.10
C LYS A 107 -4.38 -7.08 -9.04
N ASN A 108 -4.55 -8.37 -8.84
CA ASN A 108 -3.44 -9.33 -8.79
C ASN A 108 -3.60 -10.43 -9.84
N PRO A 109 -2.82 -10.46 -10.93
CA PRO A 109 -1.78 -9.48 -11.28
C PRO A 109 -2.33 -8.21 -11.93
N THR A 110 -1.60 -7.10 -11.80
CA THR A 110 -1.87 -5.87 -12.53
C THR A 110 -0.87 -5.68 -13.68
N THR A 111 -1.24 -4.89 -14.69
CA THR A 111 -0.36 -4.57 -15.81
C THR A 111 0.20 -3.17 -15.62
N LEU A 112 1.52 -3.05 -15.68
CA LEU A 112 2.26 -1.78 -15.67
C LEU A 112 2.85 -1.52 -17.05
N LEU A 113 3.01 -0.26 -17.41
CA LEU A 113 3.80 0.15 -18.55
C LEU A 113 5.16 0.65 -18.08
N HIS A 114 6.19 0.32 -18.86
CA HIS A 114 7.53 0.85 -18.68
C HIS A 114 7.92 1.63 -19.93
N CYS A 115 8.31 2.87 -19.73
CA CYS A 115 8.75 3.75 -20.81
C CYS A 115 10.26 3.93 -20.73
N SER A 116 10.96 3.68 -21.82
CA SER A 116 12.40 3.88 -21.93
C SER A 116 12.74 4.60 -23.22
N ARG A 117 13.84 5.37 -23.19
CA ARG A 117 14.41 6.01 -24.37
C ARG A 117 15.49 5.11 -24.96
N LYS A 118 15.39 4.79 -26.24
CA LYS A 118 16.46 4.10 -26.98
C LYS A 118 17.64 5.04 -27.13
N THR A 119 18.82 4.58 -26.75
CA THR A 119 20.08 5.25 -27.08
C THR A 119 20.63 4.69 -28.41
N ASN A 120 21.57 5.39 -29.02
CA ASN A 120 22.20 4.96 -30.27
C ASN A 120 23.03 3.67 -30.17
N SER A 121 23.32 3.23 -28.94
CA SER A 121 23.91 1.91 -28.66
C SER A 121 22.78 0.90 -28.47
N GLN A 122 22.79 -0.20 -29.25
CA GLN A 122 21.77 -1.25 -29.18
C GLN A 122 21.63 -1.92 -27.79
N ALA A 123 22.52 -1.65 -26.86
CA ALA A 123 22.56 -2.27 -25.54
C ALA A 123 21.92 -1.44 -24.41
N ASP A 124 21.82 -0.12 -24.57
CA ASP A 124 21.44 0.75 -23.46
C ASP A 124 20.12 1.50 -23.75
N SER A 125 19.05 1.08 -23.12
CA SER A 125 17.86 1.90 -23.00
C SER A 125 17.89 2.62 -21.64
N ILE A 126 17.82 3.94 -21.67
CA ILE A 126 17.68 4.72 -20.44
C ILE A 126 16.24 4.58 -19.97
N PRO A 127 15.97 3.97 -18.79
CA PRO A 127 14.63 3.95 -18.24
C PRO A 127 14.19 5.37 -17.94
N ILE A 128 13.03 5.75 -18.42
CA ILE A 128 12.49 7.07 -18.18
C ILE A 128 11.56 7.01 -16.97
N LEU A 129 10.62 6.06 -16.95
CA LEU A 129 9.66 5.92 -15.85
C LEU A 129 8.96 4.56 -15.91
N ASP A 130 8.58 4.05 -14.75
CA ASP A 130 7.54 3.03 -14.62
C ASP A 130 6.19 3.71 -14.56
N ILE A 131 5.30 3.30 -15.44
CA ILE A 131 4.02 3.94 -15.61
C ILE A 131 2.94 2.96 -15.21
N TYR A 132 2.16 3.34 -14.22
CA TYR A 132 0.99 2.63 -13.82
C TYR A 132 -0.24 3.32 -14.40
N ILE A 133 -0.88 2.68 -15.35
CA ILE A 133 -2.17 3.10 -15.87
C ILE A 133 -3.17 2.02 -15.49
N THR A 134 -4.14 2.35 -14.66
CA THR A 134 -5.29 1.50 -14.40
C THR A 134 -6.48 1.99 -15.21
N ASN A 135 -7.45 1.10 -15.43
CA ASN A 135 -8.74 1.51 -15.99
C ASN A 135 -9.48 2.53 -15.09
N GLN A 136 -9.08 2.63 -13.83
CA GLN A 136 -9.65 3.54 -12.84
C GLN A 136 -8.90 4.88 -12.77
N HIS A 137 -7.63 4.90 -13.19
CA HIS A 137 -6.79 6.09 -13.25
C HIS A 137 -6.14 6.16 -14.64
N PRO A 138 -6.91 6.54 -15.67
CA PRO A 138 -6.38 6.63 -17.04
C PRO A 138 -5.36 7.76 -17.19
N GLU A 139 -5.32 8.70 -16.24
CA GLU A 139 -4.39 9.81 -16.25
C GLU A 139 -3.10 9.43 -15.53
N TYR A 140 -2.02 9.41 -16.27
CA TYR A 140 -0.70 9.23 -15.70
C TYR A 140 -0.32 10.45 -14.85
N SER A 141 0.13 10.21 -13.64
CA SER A 141 0.85 11.19 -12.84
C SER A 141 2.19 10.62 -12.37
N ARG A 142 3.19 11.50 -12.18
CA ARG A 142 4.48 11.14 -11.58
C ARG A 142 4.29 10.50 -10.20
N ASP A 143 3.29 10.99 -9.47
CA ASP A 143 2.98 10.52 -8.12
C ASP A 143 2.54 9.05 -8.11
N ILE A 144 1.78 8.61 -9.13
CA ILE A 144 1.42 7.19 -9.29
C ILE A 144 2.66 6.32 -9.45
N SER A 145 3.63 6.75 -10.26
CA SER A 145 4.88 6.01 -10.45
C SER A 145 5.70 5.93 -9.17
N MET A 146 5.73 7.03 -8.40
CA MET A 146 6.39 7.06 -7.08
C MET A 146 5.70 6.12 -6.10
N SER A 147 4.36 6.09 -6.08
CA SER A 147 3.57 5.20 -5.26
C SER A 147 3.83 3.72 -5.58
N ILE A 148 3.87 3.36 -6.86
CA ILE A 148 4.22 1.99 -7.28
C ILE A 148 5.64 1.62 -6.81
N GLY A 149 6.61 2.53 -6.96
CA GLY A 149 7.97 2.33 -6.46
C GLY A 149 8.01 2.18 -4.94
N ASN A 150 7.20 2.94 -4.20
CA ASN A 150 7.10 2.82 -2.74
C ASN A 150 6.49 1.48 -2.30
N LEU A 151 5.41 1.05 -2.94
CA LEU A 151 4.79 -0.25 -2.65
C LEU A 151 5.75 -1.42 -2.93
N GLU A 152 6.56 -1.33 -4.00
CA GLU A 152 7.60 -2.33 -4.29
C GLU A 152 8.72 -2.29 -3.24
N ARG A 153 9.22 -1.11 -2.88
CA ARG A 153 10.23 -0.92 -1.83
C ARG A 153 9.78 -1.51 -0.48
N LEU A 154 8.52 -1.39 -0.15
CA LEU A 154 7.92 -1.93 1.08
C LEU A 154 7.66 -3.44 1.00
N GLY A 155 7.93 -4.09 -0.13
CA GLY A 155 7.69 -5.51 -0.32
C GLY A 155 6.22 -5.91 -0.45
N ILE A 156 5.34 -4.93 -0.64
CA ILE A 156 3.90 -5.13 -0.85
C ILE A 156 3.62 -5.71 -2.23
N ILE A 157 4.30 -5.18 -3.24
CA ILE A 157 4.23 -5.69 -4.61
C ILE A 157 5.59 -6.16 -5.10
N TYR A 158 5.57 -7.00 -6.12
CA TYR A 158 6.76 -7.51 -6.80
C TYR A 158 6.61 -7.34 -8.30
N ILE A 159 7.66 -6.79 -8.94
CA ILE A 159 7.75 -6.60 -10.39
C ILE A 159 8.90 -7.46 -10.92
N PRO A 160 8.63 -8.69 -11.44
CA PRO A 160 9.66 -9.68 -11.76
C PRO A 160 10.75 -9.18 -12.74
N THR A 161 10.37 -8.31 -13.65
CA THR A 161 11.20 -7.88 -14.78
C THR A 161 12.29 -6.88 -14.41
N ARG A 162 12.22 -6.22 -13.25
CA ARG A 162 13.28 -5.31 -12.80
C ARG A 162 14.58 -6.05 -12.46
N ASN A 163 14.48 -7.31 -12.00
CA ASN A 163 15.64 -8.08 -11.54
C ASN A 163 16.22 -9.04 -12.58
N PHE A 164 15.47 -9.35 -13.64
CA PHE A 164 15.85 -10.38 -14.63
C PHE A 164 15.65 -9.89 -16.05
N GLY A 165 16.33 -8.86 -16.47
CA GLY A 165 16.28 -8.33 -17.84
C GLY A 165 15.63 -9.30 -18.83
N THR A 166 14.49 -8.92 -19.43
CA THR A 166 13.88 -9.61 -20.56
C THR A 166 12.75 -10.63 -20.34
N VAL A 167 11.59 -10.20 -19.87
CA VAL A 167 10.38 -10.67 -20.56
C VAL A 167 9.60 -9.44 -21.00
N ARG A 168 10.01 -8.85 -22.10
CA ARG A 168 9.21 -7.85 -22.81
C ARG A 168 7.95 -8.56 -23.31
N MET A 169 6.85 -8.43 -22.60
CA MET A 169 5.57 -8.68 -23.24
C MET A 169 5.38 -7.56 -24.27
N ARG A 170 5.08 -7.92 -25.52
CA ARG A 170 4.59 -6.92 -26.49
C ARG A 170 3.45 -6.20 -25.82
N GLY A 171 3.60 -4.87 -25.64
CA GLY A 171 2.71 -4.06 -24.85
C GLY A 171 1.25 -4.34 -25.19
N ASN A 172 0.40 -4.41 -24.19
CA ASN A 172 -1.05 -4.38 -24.40
C ASN A 172 -1.33 -3.14 -25.25
N SER A 173 -1.62 -3.32 -26.53
CA SER A 173 -1.74 -2.24 -27.51
C SER A 173 -2.73 -1.17 -27.06
N SER A 174 -3.79 -1.57 -26.38
CA SER A 174 -4.81 -0.66 -25.83
C SER A 174 -4.26 0.25 -24.74
N LEU A 175 -3.49 -0.28 -23.76
CA LEU A 175 -2.90 0.54 -22.68
C LEU A 175 -1.81 1.46 -23.23
N VAL A 176 -0.98 0.99 -24.16
CA VAL A 176 0.04 1.80 -24.82
C VAL A 176 -0.59 2.97 -25.58
N GLU A 177 -1.67 2.72 -26.31
CA GLU A 177 -2.42 3.77 -27.02
C GLU A 177 -3.09 4.75 -26.05
N GLN A 178 -3.66 4.28 -24.95
CA GLN A 178 -4.20 5.15 -23.90
C GLN A 178 -3.10 6.06 -23.34
N PHE A 179 -1.93 5.52 -23.01
CA PHE A 179 -0.82 6.30 -22.51
C PHE A 179 -0.33 7.35 -23.49
N ARG A 180 -0.20 7.00 -24.78
CA ARG A 180 0.21 7.93 -25.85
C ARG A 180 -0.77 9.10 -26.02
N ARG A 181 -2.04 8.93 -25.65
CA ARG A 181 -3.07 9.98 -25.74
C ARG A 181 -3.07 10.92 -24.54
N THR A 182 -2.39 10.59 -23.45
CA THR A 182 -2.33 11.45 -22.26
C THR A 182 -1.60 12.75 -22.57
N ASP A 183 -2.01 13.83 -21.92
CA ASP A 183 -1.33 15.13 -22.05
C ASP A 183 0.08 15.07 -21.48
N TYR A 184 0.30 14.21 -20.50
CA TYR A 184 1.64 13.92 -19.98
C TYR A 184 2.56 13.39 -21.10
N PHE A 185 2.15 12.35 -21.84
CA PHE A 185 2.98 11.82 -22.91
C PHE A 185 3.27 12.87 -23.98
N LYS A 186 2.25 13.62 -24.40
CA LYS A 186 2.38 14.66 -25.41
C LYS A 186 3.34 15.77 -24.98
N SER A 187 3.25 16.21 -23.71
CA SER A 187 4.10 17.30 -23.20
C SER A 187 5.51 16.84 -22.85
N ALA A 188 5.68 15.66 -22.24
CA ALA A 188 6.98 15.15 -21.81
C ALA A 188 7.86 14.70 -22.97
N TYR A 189 7.26 14.35 -24.13
CA TYR A 189 7.97 13.78 -25.29
C TYR A 189 7.77 14.58 -26.58
N ILE A 190 7.40 15.86 -26.47
CA ILE A 190 7.11 16.72 -27.62
C ILE A 190 8.31 16.81 -28.61
N ASP A 191 9.53 16.83 -28.07
CA ASP A 191 10.78 16.94 -28.84
C ASP A 191 11.50 15.59 -29.05
N VAL A 192 10.88 14.48 -28.63
CA VAL A 192 11.47 13.14 -28.74
C VAL A 192 10.80 12.39 -29.88
N PRO A 193 11.55 11.96 -30.92
CA PRO A 193 10.97 11.14 -31.96
C PRO A 193 10.29 9.89 -31.40
N SER A 194 9.04 9.64 -31.79
CA SER A 194 8.26 8.50 -31.27
C SER A 194 8.96 7.16 -31.51
N SER A 195 9.81 7.06 -32.55
CA SER A 195 10.66 5.89 -32.83
C SER A 195 11.76 5.65 -31.80
N SER A 196 12.11 6.68 -31.02
CA SER A 196 13.13 6.62 -29.97
C SER A 196 12.55 6.22 -28.61
N ILE A 197 11.23 6.09 -28.49
CA ILE A 197 10.56 5.71 -27.25
C ILE A 197 10.14 4.26 -27.36
N ASP A 198 10.59 3.45 -26.40
CA ASP A 198 10.16 2.05 -26.22
C ASP A 198 9.20 1.97 -25.05
N ILE A 199 8.02 1.38 -25.28
CA ILE A 199 7.00 1.19 -24.25
C ILE A 199 6.74 -0.32 -24.18
N ALA A 200 7.09 -0.90 -23.03
CA ALA A 200 6.85 -2.29 -22.72
C ALA A 200 5.79 -2.43 -21.62
N SER A 201 5.09 -3.54 -21.57
CA SER A 201 4.19 -3.87 -20.48
C SER A 201 4.77 -4.97 -19.62
N TYR A 202 4.53 -4.85 -18.30
CA TYR A 202 4.98 -5.80 -17.30
C TYR A 202 3.80 -6.21 -16.41
N LYS A 203 3.97 -7.33 -15.69
CA LYS A 203 3.05 -7.72 -14.63
C LYS A 203 3.65 -7.37 -13.28
N ALA A 204 2.84 -6.76 -12.43
CA ALA A 204 3.11 -6.62 -11.01
C ALA A 204 2.18 -7.56 -10.24
N TYR A 205 2.70 -8.15 -9.20
CA TYR A 205 2.01 -9.09 -8.32
C TYR A 205 2.00 -8.54 -6.90
N ILE A 206 0.90 -8.70 -6.19
CA ILE A 206 0.89 -8.47 -4.75
C ILE A 206 1.58 -9.68 -4.11
N THR A 207 2.57 -9.45 -3.25
CA THR A 207 3.28 -10.52 -2.54
C THR A 207 2.38 -11.18 -1.50
N GLU A 208 2.73 -12.37 -1.00
CA GLU A 208 2.01 -12.99 0.13
C GLU A 208 1.99 -12.05 1.35
N PHE A 209 3.11 -11.39 1.63
CA PHE A 209 3.19 -10.36 2.67
C PHE A 209 2.26 -9.18 2.38
N GLY A 210 2.21 -8.71 1.14
CA GLY A 210 1.32 -7.66 0.68
C GLY A 210 -0.16 -8.04 0.77
N LEU A 211 -0.51 -9.30 0.47
CA LEU A 211 -1.86 -9.83 0.62
C LEU A 211 -2.30 -9.80 2.10
N SER A 212 -1.43 -10.29 2.99
CA SER A 212 -1.68 -10.26 4.43
C SER A 212 -1.82 -8.83 4.95
N PHE A 213 -0.92 -7.93 4.55
CA PHE A 213 -1.02 -6.51 4.91
C PHE A 213 -2.34 -5.90 4.42
N ARG A 214 -2.72 -6.12 3.16
CA ARG A 214 -3.96 -5.60 2.57
C ARG A 214 -5.20 -6.13 3.28
N GLN A 215 -5.19 -7.39 3.69
CA GLN A 215 -6.28 -7.98 4.46
C GLN A 215 -6.39 -7.37 5.86
N MET A 216 -5.27 -7.23 6.56
CA MET A 216 -5.25 -6.77 7.96
C MET A 216 -5.38 -5.25 8.08
N ALA A 217 -4.73 -4.48 7.21
CA ALA A 217 -4.72 -3.03 7.27
C ALA A 217 -5.83 -2.37 6.44
N CYS A 218 -6.16 -2.91 5.25
CA CYS A 218 -7.18 -2.32 4.39
C CYS A 218 -8.55 -3.00 4.54
N GLY A 219 -8.66 -4.12 5.27
CA GLY A 219 -9.91 -4.85 5.46
C GLY A 219 -10.42 -5.56 4.20
N ILE A 220 -9.55 -5.78 3.19
CA ILE A 220 -9.93 -6.38 1.91
C ILE A 220 -9.69 -7.89 1.97
N SER A 221 -10.77 -8.66 1.86
CA SER A 221 -10.70 -10.13 1.86
C SER A 221 -9.98 -10.68 0.62
N PRO A 222 -9.20 -11.77 0.76
CA PRO A 222 -8.58 -12.48 -0.37
C PRO A 222 -9.57 -12.97 -1.43
N ALA A 223 -10.82 -13.19 -1.08
CA ALA A 223 -11.87 -13.62 -2.02
C ALA A 223 -12.22 -12.58 -3.11
N ASN A 224 -11.66 -11.38 -3.05
CA ASN A 224 -11.88 -10.28 -4.00
C ASN A 224 -10.75 -10.14 -5.04
N TYR A 225 -9.95 -11.20 -5.26
CA TYR A 225 -8.83 -11.21 -6.25
C TYR A 225 -9.20 -11.90 -7.55
#